data_1171af661b7e1b31d4542c0fa5ff5547
#
_entry.id   1171af661b7e1b31d4542c0fa5ff5547
#
_cell.length_a   1.000
_cell.length_b   1.000
_cell.length_c   1.000
_cell.angle_alpha   90.00
_cell.angle_beta   90.00
_cell.angle_gamma   90.00
#
_symmetry.space_group_name_H-M   'P 1'
#
loop_
_entity.id
_entity.type
_entity.pdbx_description
1 polymer ?
#
loop_
_entity_poly.entity_id
_entity_poly.type
_entity_poly.pdbx_seq_one_letter_code
_entity_poly.pdbx_strand_id
1 'polypeptide(L)'
;LLDILGTKDNETNHQLSCVLPHAIVRIDRMSGALQRLLWLSINLELCGSWIVTIDNIDRDLHWTAMAEMWRYVVRRSIERDLQVFCTTHSHDCMVGLARICRDENPNQYLEAISLHRIGADFDHSVDYDGVWSLSTVWRTKSK
;
A
#
# COMPACT_ATOMS: atom_id res chain seq x y z
N LEU A 1 18.14 -1.42 7.05
CA LEU A 1 18.22 -0.58 5.85
C LEU A 1 18.44 -1.50 4.66
N LEU A 2 17.65 -1.33 3.63
CA LEU A 2 17.80 -2.10 2.38
C LEU A 2 18.65 -1.23 1.44
N ASP A 3 19.85 -1.69 1.14
CA ASP A 3 20.70 -0.98 0.19
C ASP A 3 20.43 -1.51 -1.23
N ILE A 4 20.24 -0.59 -2.16
CA ILE A 4 20.02 -0.91 -3.57
C ILE A 4 21.29 -0.55 -4.33
N LEU A 5 21.89 -1.55 -4.98
CA LEU A 5 23.05 -1.37 -5.84
C LEU A 5 22.64 -1.42 -7.31
N GLY A 6 23.02 -0.40 -8.05
CA GLY A 6 22.97 -0.41 -9.50
C GLY A 6 24.32 -0.91 -10.05
N THR A 7 24.33 -2.04 -10.74
CA THR A 7 25.52 -2.51 -11.47
C THR A 7 25.32 -2.33 -12.97
N LYS A 8 26.36 -1.80 -13.65
CA LYS A 8 26.41 -1.76 -15.10
C LYS A 8 27.10 -3.03 -15.59
N ASP A 9 26.36 -3.91 -16.22
CA ASP A 9 26.95 -4.94 -17.06
C ASP A 9 26.98 -4.47 -18.52
N ASN A 10 28.19 -4.31 -19.05
CA ASN A 10 28.49 -4.05 -20.46
C ASN A 10 27.43 -3.19 -21.21
N GLU A 11 27.68 -1.88 -21.21
CA GLU A 11 27.17 -0.82 -22.09
C GLU A 11 25.66 -0.59 -22.24
N THR A 12 24.77 -1.53 -21.95
CA THR A 12 23.33 -1.35 -22.22
C THR A 12 22.34 -1.85 -21.13
N ASN A 13 22.78 -2.58 -20.11
CA ASN A 13 21.86 -3.18 -19.13
C ASN A 13 22.14 -2.68 -17.71
N HIS A 14 21.29 -1.77 -17.21
CA HIS A 14 21.29 -1.38 -15.80
C HIS A 14 20.56 -2.45 -14.99
N GLN A 15 21.29 -3.21 -14.19
CA GLN A 15 20.72 -4.21 -13.29
C GLN A 15 20.62 -3.63 -11.88
N LEU A 16 19.43 -3.72 -11.29
CA LEU A 16 19.21 -3.37 -9.90
C LEU A 16 19.23 -4.62 -9.03
N SER A 17 19.99 -4.55 -7.94
CA SER A 17 20.10 -5.63 -6.96
C SER A 17 19.85 -5.10 -5.56
N CYS A 18 19.19 -5.89 -4.74
CA CYS A 18 19.02 -5.61 -3.30
C CYS A 18 20.14 -6.28 -2.52
N VAL A 19 20.74 -5.55 -1.60
CA VAL A 19 21.70 -6.08 -0.63
C VAL A 19 20.94 -6.51 0.62
N LEU A 20 20.88 -7.79 0.85
CA LEU A 20 20.35 -8.39 2.07
C LEU A 20 21.53 -8.73 3.00
N PRO A 21 21.29 -8.94 4.32
CA PRO A 21 22.36 -9.24 5.28
C PRO A 21 23.26 -10.42 4.91
N HIS A 22 22.74 -11.35 4.13
CA HIS A 22 23.45 -12.58 3.76
C HIS A 22 23.52 -12.86 2.26
N ALA A 23 22.99 -11.97 1.41
CA ALA A 23 22.97 -12.18 -0.05
C ALA A 23 22.75 -10.89 -0.83
N ILE A 24 23.25 -10.85 -2.04
CA ILE A 24 22.85 -9.85 -3.05
C ILE A 24 21.91 -10.55 -4.03
N VAL A 25 20.69 -10.05 -4.13
CA VAL A 25 19.65 -10.65 -4.97
C VAL A 25 19.22 -9.65 -6.03
N ARG A 26 19.23 -10.06 -7.27
CA ARG A 26 18.71 -9.26 -8.39
C ARG A 26 17.22 -9.07 -8.25
N ILE A 27 16.72 -7.84 -8.49
CA ILE A 27 15.30 -7.50 -8.32
C ILE A 27 14.42 -8.33 -9.27
N ASP A 28 14.88 -8.58 -10.50
CA ASP A 28 14.16 -9.38 -11.50
C ASP A 28 14.00 -10.87 -11.11
N ARG A 29 14.77 -11.35 -10.13
CA ARG A 29 14.69 -12.71 -9.59
C ARG A 29 13.91 -12.82 -8.28
N MET A 30 13.42 -11.71 -7.78
CA MET A 30 12.53 -11.70 -6.60
C MET A 30 11.12 -12.14 -6.97
N SER A 31 10.36 -12.62 -5.99
CA SER A 31 8.93 -12.86 -6.17
C SER A 31 8.20 -11.55 -6.52
N GLY A 32 7.09 -11.64 -7.26
CA GLY A 32 6.28 -10.47 -7.62
C GLY A 32 5.88 -9.63 -6.40
N ALA A 33 5.55 -10.30 -5.29
CA ALA A 33 5.23 -9.62 -4.03
C ALA A 33 6.39 -8.77 -3.49
N LEU A 34 7.62 -9.29 -3.50
CA LEU A 34 8.80 -8.53 -3.06
C LEU A 34 9.13 -7.39 -4.01
N GLN A 35 9.03 -7.61 -5.32
CA GLN A 35 9.20 -6.55 -6.30
C GLN A 35 8.18 -5.43 -6.09
N ARG A 36 6.92 -5.78 -5.82
CA ARG A 36 5.85 -4.81 -5.55
C ARG A 36 6.12 -4.00 -4.29
N LEU A 37 6.47 -4.65 -3.17
CA LEU A 37 6.80 -3.97 -1.92
C LEU A 37 8.01 -3.05 -2.08
N LEU A 38 9.04 -3.50 -2.78
CA LEU A 38 10.22 -2.68 -3.08
C LEU A 38 9.85 -1.47 -3.93
N TRP A 39 9.03 -1.66 -4.97
CA TRP A 39 8.55 -0.57 -5.81
C TRP A 39 7.75 0.47 -5.01
N LEU A 40 6.84 0.02 -4.15
CA LEU A 40 6.10 0.90 -3.25
C LEU A 40 7.05 1.68 -2.34
N SER A 41 8.04 1.00 -1.76
CA SER A 41 9.02 1.62 -0.87
C SER A 41 9.82 2.71 -1.59
N ILE A 42 10.34 2.40 -2.78
CA ILE A 42 11.13 3.36 -3.57
C ILE A 42 10.28 4.59 -3.92
N ASN A 43 9.04 4.38 -4.37
CA ASN A 43 8.18 5.51 -4.75
C ASN A 43 7.83 6.39 -3.54
N LEU A 44 7.49 5.81 -2.40
CA LEU A 44 7.19 6.58 -1.19
C LEU A 44 8.42 7.29 -0.61
N GLU A 45 9.63 6.72 -0.77
CA GLU A 45 10.87 7.34 -0.29
C GLU A 45 11.39 8.43 -1.22
N LEU A 46 11.31 8.23 -2.53
CA LEU A 46 11.87 9.15 -3.51
C LEU A 46 10.87 10.17 -4.05
N CYS A 47 9.61 10.07 -3.65
CA CYS A 47 8.60 11.03 -4.09
C CYS A 47 8.97 12.44 -3.62
N GLY A 48 9.27 13.32 -4.56
CA GLY A 48 9.47 14.75 -4.31
C GLY A 48 8.17 15.56 -4.31
N SER A 49 7.04 14.89 -4.52
CA SER A 49 5.69 15.45 -4.56
C SER A 49 4.95 15.13 -3.26
N TRP A 50 3.97 15.93 -2.92
CA TRP A 50 3.11 15.70 -1.74
C TRP A 50 1.98 14.72 -2.04
N ILE A 51 1.76 14.39 -3.32
CA ILE A 51 0.69 13.51 -3.78
C ILE A 51 1.28 12.28 -4.45
N VAL A 52 0.84 11.10 -4.00
CA VAL A 52 1.20 9.80 -4.58
C VAL A 52 -0.08 9.07 -4.99
N THR A 53 -0.11 8.59 -6.22
CA THR A 53 -1.23 7.77 -6.71
C THR A 53 -0.77 6.35 -6.97
N ILE A 54 -1.50 5.36 -6.47
CA ILE A 54 -1.15 3.94 -6.57
C ILE A 54 -2.39 3.16 -7.04
N ASP A 55 -2.35 2.68 -8.25
CA ASP A 55 -3.40 1.82 -8.75
C ASP A 55 -3.18 0.37 -8.34
N ASN A 56 -4.26 -0.31 -7.92
CA ASN A 56 -4.24 -1.69 -7.43
C ASN A 56 -3.11 -1.92 -6.42
N ILE A 57 -3.18 -1.25 -5.28
CA ILE A 57 -2.10 -1.27 -4.26
C ILE A 57 -1.76 -2.69 -3.79
N ASP A 58 -2.72 -3.59 -3.79
CA ASP A 58 -2.65 -4.99 -3.39
C ASP A 58 -2.13 -5.95 -4.47
N ARG A 59 -1.85 -5.43 -5.67
CA ARG A 59 -1.42 -6.25 -6.81
C ARG A 59 -0.21 -7.11 -6.45
N ASP A 60 -0.25 -8.38 -6.83
CA ASP A 60 0.79 -9.40 -6.60
C ASP A 60 1.08 -9.72 -5.12
N LEU A 61 0.30 -9.17 -4.18
CA LEU A 61 0.45 -9.43 -2.76
C LEU A 61 -0.50 -10.51 -2.26
N HIS A 62 0.05 -11.43 -1.46
CA HIS A 62 -0.78 -12.39 -0.73
C HIS A 62 -1.48 -11.72 0.45
N TRP A 63 -2.66 -12.20 0.84
CA TRP A 63 -3.47 -11.60 1.92
C TRP A 63 -2.71 -11.43 3.24
N THR A 64 -1.74 -12.31 3.54
CA THR A 64 -0.90 -12.22 4.74
C THR A 64 0.02 -10.99 4.76
N ALA A 65 0.37 -10.45 3.60
CA ALA A 65 1.24 -9.28 3.48
C ALA A 65 0.47 -7.94 3.52
N MET A 66 -0.87 -7.97 3.44
CA MET A 66 -1.68 -6.75 3.32
C MET A 66 -1.54 -5.82 4.53
N ALA A 67 -1.55 -6.38 5.75
CA ALA A 67 -1.42 -5.58 6.96
C ALA A 67 -0.03 -4.90 7.03
N GLU A 68 1.04 -5.63 6.70
CA GLU A 68 2.41 -5.06 6.69
C GLU A 68 2.56 -3.98 5.61
N MET A 69 2.04 -4.22 4.43
CA MET A 69 2.02 -3.24 3.34
C MET A 69 1.33 -1.95 3.79
N TRP A 70 0.13 -2.04 4.37
CA TRP A 70 -0.61 -0.88 4.87
C TRP A 70 0.11 -0.17 6.01
N ARG A 71 0.69 -0.92 6.94
CA ARG A 71 1.49 -0.36 8.03
C ARG A 71 2.62 0.51 7.50
N TYR A 72 3.31 0.02 6.49
CA TYR A 72 4.37 0.76 5.83
C TYR A 72 3.84 2.02 5.14
N VAL A 73 2.81 1.89 4.29
CA VAL A 73 2.24 3.00 3.50
C VAL A 73 1.71 4.10 4.42
N VAL A 74 0.89 3.76 5.42
CA VAL A 74 0.29 4.75 6.33
C VAL A 74 1.36 5.45 7.15
N ARG A 75 2.30 4.69 7.72
CA ARG A 75 3.41 5.28 8.49
C ARG A 75 4.21 6.26 7.64
N ARG A 76 4.61 5.87 6.43
CA ARG A 76 5.41 6.73 5.55
C ARG A 76 4.64 7.94 5.06
N SER A 77 3.34 7.80 4.81
CA SER A 77 2.49 8.94 4.46
C SER A 77 2.46 9.99 5.57
N ILE A 78 2.31 9.57 6.81
CA ILE A 78 2.31 10.47 7.97
C ILE A 78 3.70 11.10 8.19
N GLU A 79 4.77 10.28 8.20
CA GLU A 79 6.14 10.75 8.47
C GLU A 79 6.65 11.74 7.42
N ARG A 80 6.19 11.65 6.19
CA ARG A 80 6.64 12.47 5.07
C ARG A 80 5.61 13.51 4.61
N ASP A 81 4.49 13.62 5.30
CA ASP A 81 3.38 14.51 4.95
C ASP A 81 2.90 14.29 3.50
N LEU A 82 2.71 13.02 3.12
CA LEU A 82 2.26 12.62 1.80
C LEU A 82 0.76 12.38 1.79
N GLN A 83 0.08 12.88 0.77
CA GLN A 83 -1.29 12.50 0.45
C GLN A 83 -1.27 11.31 -0.54
N VAL A 84 -1.71 10.14 -0.09
CA VAL A 84 -1.71 8.92 -0.89
C VAL A 84 -3.13 8.57 -1.34
N PHE A 85 -3.33 8.51 -2.65
CA PHE A 85 -4.55 7.99 -3.26
C PHE A 85 -4.27 6.61 -3.83
N CYS A 86 -5.01 5.61 -3.39
CA CYS A 86 -4.84 4.26 -3.90
C CYS A 86 -6.18 3.59 -4.21
N THR A 87 -6.16 2.70 -5.19
CA THR A 87 -7.30 1.87 -5.53
C THR A 87 -7.06 0.41 -5.13
N THR A 88 -8.12 -0.31 -4.85
CA THR A 88 -8.13 -1.76 -4.67
C THR A 88 -9.49 -2.33 -4.98
N HIS A 89 -9.53 -3.55 -5.49
CA HIS A 89 -10.73 -4.36 -5.63
C HIS A 89 -10.75 -5.52 -4.62
N SER A 90 -9.72 -5.64 -3.79
CA SER A 90 -9.51 -6.75 -2.87
C SER A 90 -10.17 -6.49 -1.52
N HIS A 91 -11.08 -7.37 -1.15
CA HIS A 91 -11.65 -7.37 0.20
C HIS A 91 -10.57 -7.61 1.27
N ASP A 92 -9.60 -8.49 1.01
CA ASP A 92 -8.51 -8.78 1.94
C ASP A 92 -7.59 -7.57 2.17
N CYS A 93 -7.40 -6.76 1.12
CA CYS A 93 -6.68 -5.49 1.23
C CYS A 93 -7.37 -4.54 2.21
N MET A 94 -8.70 -4.40 2.09
CA MET A 94 -9.50 -3.58 3.01
C MET A 94 -9.50 -4.13 4.45
N VAL A 95 -9.56 -5.45 4.60
CA VAL A 95 -9.44 -6.10 5.92
C VAL A 95 -8.08 -5.86 6.54
N GLY A 96 -7.01 -5.92 5.74
CA GLY A 96 -5.65 -5.59 6.19
C GLY A 96 -5.55 -4.16 6.73
N LEU A 97 -6.11 -3.19 6.01
CA LEU A 97 -6.17 -1.79 6.45
C LEU A 97 -6.94 -1.63 7.77
N ALA A 98 -8.14 -2.20 7.83
CA ALA A 98 -8.96 -2.13 9.03
C ALA A 98 -8.28 -2.77 10.25
N ARG A 99 -7.49 -3.83 10.04
CA ARG A 99 -6.72 -4.50 11.11
C ARG A 99 -5.68 -3.56 11.71
N ILE A 100 -4.85 -2.89 10.90
CA ILE A 100 -3.84 -1.97 11.43
C ILE A 100 -4.46 -0.76 12.13
N CYS A 101 -5.57 -0.25 11.63
CA CYS A 101 -6.31 0.85 12.27
C CYS A 101 -6.83 0.48 13.64
N ARG A 102 -7.24 -0.79 13.85
CA ARG A 102 -7.71 -1.27 15.14
C ARG A 102 -6.57 -1.53 16.12
N ASP A 103 -5.50 -2.17 15.65
CA ASP A 103 -4.52 -2.84 16.52
C ASP A 103 -3.36 -1.91 16.93
N GLU A 104 -3.06 -0.83 16.17
CA GLU A 104 -1.84 -0.04 16.41
C GLU A 104 -2.09 1.36 16.97
N ASN A 105 -2.81 2.18 16.27
CA ASN A 105 -3.09 3.55 16.72
C ASN A 105 -4.44 4.02 16.17
N PRO A 106 -5.55 3.57 16.78
CA PRO A 106 -6.89 3.80 16.23
C PRO A 106 -7.18 5.27 15.95
N ASN A 107 -6.84 6.16 16.87
CA ASN A 107 -7.18 7.57 16.75
C ASN A 107 -6.43 8.22 15.58
N GLN A 108 -5.11 8.05 15.53
CA GLN A 108 -4.27 8.67 14.50
C GLN A 108 -4.59 8.14 13.09
N TYR A 109 -4.79 6.83 12.96
CA TYR A 109 -5.02 6.22 11.64
C TYR A 109 -6.44 6.48 11.13
N LEU A 110 -7.44 6.48 12.01
CA LEU A 110 -8.82 6.77 11.63
C LEU A 110 -9.02 8.22 11.16
N GLU A 111 -8.27 9.17 11.72
CA GLU A 111 -8.31 10.57 11.29
C GLU A 111 -7.54 10.80 9.97
N ALA A 112 -6.50 10.01 9.72
CA ALA A 112 -5.65 10.16 8.54
C ALA A 112 -6.15 9.43 7.29
N ILE A 113 -7.12 8.51 7.41
CA ILE A 113 -7.54 7.62 6.34
C ILE A 113 -9.02 7.81 6.02
N SER A 114 -9.33 8.03 4.74
CA SER A 114 -10.69 8.00 4.22
C SER A 114 -10.85 6.86 3.21
N LEU A 115 -12.00 6.20 3.23
CA LEU A 115 -12.33 5.12 2.31
C LEU A 115 -13.53 5.52 1.46
N HIS A 116 -13.36 5.50 0.15
CA HIS A 116 -14.39 5.82 -0.82
C HIS A 116 -14.72 4.58 -1.65
N ARG A 117 -16.00 4.22 -1.73
CA ARG A 117 -16.46 3.17 -2.63
C ARG A 117 -16.96 3.80 -3.92
N ILE A 118 -16.41 3.35 -5.05
CA ILE A 118 -16.90 3.71 -6.37
C ILE A 118 -17.65 2.50 -6.93
N GLY A 119 -18.92 2.63 -7.23
CA GLY A 119 -19.74 1.54 -7.77
C GLY A 119 -20.96 2.05 -8.49
N ALA A 120 -21.48 1.23 -9.40
CA ALA A 120 -22.61 1.54 -10.29
C ALA A 120 -23.96 1.07 -9.75
N ASP A 121 -24.10 0.81 -8.46
CA ASP A 121 -25.41 0.53 -7.87
C ASP A 121 -26.17 1.85 -7.72
N PHE A 122 -26.77 2.27 -8.84
CA PHE A 122 -27.77 3.32 -8.88
C PHE A 122 -29.10 2.79 -8.28
N ASP A 123 -29.10 2.42 -7.03
CA ASP A 123 -30.33 2.44 -6.26
C ASP A 123 -30.48 3.86 -5.72
N HIS A 124 -31.55 4.52 -6.10
CA HIS A 124 -31.84 5.95 -5.90
C HIS A 124 -31.96 6.39 -4.44
N SER A 125 -31.45 5.62 -3.51
CA SER A 125 -31.54 5.87 -2.06
C SER A 125 -30.18 6.01 -1.35
N VAL A 126 -29.05 6.06 -2.07
CA VAL A 126 -27.73 6.23 -1.44
C VAL A 126 -27.31 7.68 -1.56
N ASP A 127 -27.31 8.36 -0.42
CA ASP A 127 -26.69 9.67 -0.28
C ASP A 127 -25.29 9.66 -0.84
N TYR A 128 -24.95 10.69 -1.62
CA TYR A 128 -23.67 10.85 -2.33
C TYR A 128 -22.44 11.00 -1.42
N ASP A 129 -22.61 10.91 -0.12
CA ASP A 129 -21.53 10.89 0.86
C ASP A 129 -21.00 9.46 1.07
N GLY A 130 -20.56 8.83 -0.02
CA GLY A 130 -19.95 7.47 -0.01
C GLY A 130 -18.64 7.36 0.76
N VAL A 131 -18.42 8.18 1.76
CA VAL A 131 -17.31 8.07 2.71
C VAL A 131 -17.67 6.97 3.72
N TRP A 132 -17.08 5.81 3.54
CA TRP A 132 -17.17 4.74 4.53
C TRP A 132 -16.19 5.04 5.65
N SER A 133 -16.69 5.28 6.85
CA SER A 133 -15.80 5.25 8.00
C SER A 133 -15.28 3.80 8.16
N LEU A 134 -14.01 3.65 8.51
CA LEU A 134 -13.43 2.32 8.77
C LEU A 134 -14.22 1.53 9.82
N SER A 135 -14.93 2.21 10.72
CA SER A 135 -15.88 1.61 11.66
C SER A 135 -17.06 0.92 10.98
N THR A 136 -17.46 1.34 9.78
CA THR A 136 -18.56 0.73 9.02
C THR A 136 -18.14 -0.56 8.35
N VAL A 137 -16.90 -0.67 7.89
CA VAL A 137 -16.33 -1.88 7.28
C VAL A 137 -16.34 -3.06 8.26
N TRP A 138 -16.21 -2.80 9.57
CA TRP A 138 -16.26 -3.82 10.61
C TRP A 138 -17.68 -4.35 10.90
N ARG A 139 -18.71 -3.52 10.77
CA ARG A 139 -20.08 -3.93 11.08
C ARG A 139 -20.67 -4.91 10.08
N THR A 140 -20.19 -4.89 8.83
CA THR A 140 -20.69 -5.79 7.78
C THR A 140 -20.21 -7.24 7.89
N LYS A 141 -19.21 -7.55 8.73
CA LYS A 141 -18.73 -8.92 8.98
C LYS A 141 -19.34 -9.62 10.19
N SER A 142 -20.25 -8.99 10.93
CA SER A 142 -20.88 -9.56 12.14
C SER A 142 -22.27 -10.15 11.88
N LYS A 143 -22.56 -10.58 10.63
CA LYS A 143 -23.78 -11.34 10.31
C LYS A 143 -23.44 -12.64 9.61
#